data_aa0cfdcf2fdab74dd0d8d536188bcefb
#
_entry.id   aa0cfdcf2fdab74dd0d8d536188bcefb
#
_cell.length_a   1.000
_cell.length_b   1.000
_cell.length_c   1.000
_cell.angle_alpha   90.00
_cell.angle_beta   90.00
_cell.angle_gamma   90.00
#
_symmetry.space_group_name_H-M   'P 1'
#
loop_
_entity.id
_entity.type
_entity.pdbx_description
1 polymer ?
#
loop_
_entity_poly.entity_id
_entity_poly.type
_entity_poly.pdbx_seq_one_letter_code
_entity_poly.pdbx_strand_id
1 'polypeptide(L)'
;MNLSKNFSLKEMLATSTGVVNIPTDQEIEKMKLLAEKILQPVREYMGIPIRINSGFRSARVNAAVGGSKTSQHCKGEAADLTAGTRTLNKIMYEFIRDNLVYDQLINEYNYQ
;
A
#
# COMPACT_ATOMS: atom_id res chain seq x y z
N MET A 1 -9.50 -13.07 2.04
CA MET A 1 -10.11 -12.27 0.95
C MET A 1 -9.02 -11.66 0.09
N ASN A 2 -9.13 -11.81 -1.21
CA ASN A 2 -8.20 -11.16 -2.14
C ASN A 2 -8.80 -9.82 -2.59
N LEU A 3 -7.96 -8.77 -2.58
CA LEU A 3 -8.33 -7.46 -3.09
C LEU A 3 -8.16 -7.40 -4.60
N SER A 4 -7.16 -8.11 -5.11
CA SER A 4 -6.92 -8.34 -6.54
C SER A 4 -6.19 -9.67 -6.69
N LYS A 5 -5.80 -10.03 -7.91
CA LYS A 5 -5.19 -11.34 -8.21
C LYS A 5 -4.00 -11.67 -7.30
N ASN A 6 -3.11 -10.70 -7.05
CA ASN A 6 -1.87 -10.92 -6.31
C ASN A 6 -1.79 -10.21 -4.97
N PHE A 7 -2.86 -9.53 -4.54
CA PHE A 7 -2.85 -8.78 -3.29
C PHE A 7 -4.04 -9.14 -2.41
N SER A 8 -3.77 -9.49 -1.17
CA SER A 8 -4.78 -9.90 -0.21
C SER A 8 -5.07 -8.81 0.81
N LEU A 9 -6.25 -8.88 1.43
CA LEU A 9 -6.60 -8.01 2.55
C LEU A 9 -5.62 -8.21 3.70
N LYS A 10 -5.20 -9.46 3.95
CA LYS A 10 -4.24 -9.78 5.02
C LYS A 10 -2.94 -9.01 4.85
N GLU A 11 -2.43 -8.89 3.62
CA GLU A 11 -1.20 -8.13 3.36
C GLU A 11 -1.37 -6.65 3.69
N MET A 12 -2.55 -6.08 3.35
CA MET A 12 -2.85 -4.67 3.63
C MET A 12 -3.02 -4.39 5.12
N LEU A 13 -3.41 -5.38 5.91
CA LEU A 13 -3.67 -5.24 7.34
C LEU A 13 -2.47 -5.59 8.21
N ALA A 14 -1.42 -6.17 7.64
CA ALA A 14 -0.25 -6.61 8.42
C ALA A 14 0.43 -5.41 9.10
N THR A 15 0.76 -5.57 10.36
CA THR A 15 1.46 -4.56 11.15
C THR A 15 2.36 -5.26 12.16
N SER A 16 3.51 -4.64 12.44
CA SER A 16 4.46 -5.14 13.45
C SER A 16 4.21 -4.55 14.84
N THR A 17 3.20 -3.69 15.00
CA THR A 17 2.94 -3.01 16.28
C THR A 17 2.29 -3.90 17.33
N GLY A 18 1.68 -5.02 16.92
CA GLY A 18 0.87 -5.84 17.82
C GLY A 18 -0.50 -5.22 18.17
N VAL A 19 -0.82 -4.09 17.61
CA VAL A 19 -2.09 -3.39 17.83
C VAL A 19 -3.13 -3.89 16.84
N VAL A 20 -4.38 -4.01 17.30
CA VAL A 20 -5.50 -4.44 16.46
C VAL A 20 -5.69 -3.46 15.28
N ASN A 21 -5.82 -4.02 14.08
CA ASN A 21 -5.90 -3.24 12.84
C ASN A 21 -7.11 -3.70 12.03
N ILE A 22 -8.30 -3.23 12.42
CA ILE A 22 -9.57 -3.65 11.84
C ILE A 22 -10.17 -2.52 10.98
N PRO A 23 -10.36 -2.75 9.67
CA PRO A 23 -10.95 -1.75 8.79
C PRO A 23 -12.49 -1.82 8.82
N THR A 24 -13.13 -0.73 8.40
CA THR A 24 -14.55 -0.71 8.09
C THR A 24 -14.76 -1.27 6.68
N ASP A 25 -16.01 -1.60 6.33
CA ASP A 25 -16.36 -2.06 4.99
C ASP A 25 -16.02 -1.01 3.92
N GLN A 26 -16.24 0.26 4.22
CA GLN A 26 -15.90 1.36 3.32
C GLN A 26 -14.40 1.44 3.07
N GLU A 27 -13.59 1.23 4.11
CA GLU A 27 -12.13 1.21 3.98
C GLU A 27 -11.66 0.02 3.16
N ILE A 28 -12.31 -1.13 3.30
CA ILE A 28 -12.02 -2.31 2.47
C ILE A 28 -12.31 -2.02 0.99
N GLU A 29 -13.40 -1.33 0.68
CA GLU A 29 -13.71 -0.96 -0.70
C GLU A 29 -12.65 -0.04 -1.29
N LYS A 30 -12.13 0.90 -0.52
CA LYS A 30 -11.04 1.78 -0.96
C LYS A 30 -9.74 0.99 -1.19
N MET A 31 -9.46 0.01 -0.34
CA MET A 31 -8.29 -0.86 -0.53
C MET A 31 -8.42 -1.70 -1.81
N LYS A 32 -9.64 -2.16 -2.14
CA LYS A 32 -9.88 -2.87 -3.39
C LYS A 32 -9.58 -1.98 -4.61
N LEU A 33 -10.03 -0.73 -4.57
CA LEU A 33 -9.74 0.22 -5.64
C LEU A 33 -8.25 0.47 -5.79
N LEU A 34 -7.54 0.64 -4.67
CA LEU A 34 -6.09 0.81 -4.68
C LEU A 34 -5.41 -0.42 -5.29
N ALA A 35 -5.82 -1.61 -4.91
CA ALA A 35 -5.25 -2.86 -5.41
C ALA A 35 -5.48 -3.01 -6.91
N GLU A 36 -6.70 -2.75 -7.39
CA GLU A 36 -7.06 -2.91 -8.78
C GLU A 36 -6.39 -1.87 -9.68
N LYS A 37 -6.31 -0.62 -9.23
CA LYS A 37 -5.85 0.50 -10.05
C LYS A 37 -4.36 0.77 -9.95
N ILE A 38 -3.72 0.40 -8.86
CA ILE A 38 -2.30 0.69 -8.63
C ILE A 38 -1.50 -0.60 -8.40
N LEU A 39 -1.84 -1.36 -7.36
CA LEU A 39 -1.00 -2.47 -6.91
C LEU A 39 -0.91 -3.57 -7.96
N GLN A 40 -2.03 -3.97 -8.52
CA GLN A 40 -2.05 -5.05 -9.51
C GLN A 40 -1.37 -4.65 -10.83
N PRO A 41 -1.62 -3.45 -11.41
CA PRO A 41 -0.85 -3.01 -12.57
C PRO A 41 0.65 -2.95 -12.32
N VAL A 42 1.08 -2.53 -11.15
CA VAL A 42 2.50 -2.51 -10.77
C VAL A 42 3.07 -3.92 -10.75
N ARG A 43 2.35 -4.86 -10.13
CA ARG A 43 2.78 -6.25 -10.06
C ARG A 43 2.95 -6.87 -11.44
N GLU A 44 2.02 -6.58 -12.34
CA GLU A 44 2.06 -7.11 -13.71
C GLU A 44 3.17 -6.48 -14.53
N TYR A 45 3.39 -5.18 -14.39
CA TYR A 45 4.49 -4.48 -15.08
C TYR A 45 5.85 -4.99 -14.62
N MET A 46 6.05 -5.12 -13.31
CA MET A 46 7.33 -5.53 -12.76
C MET A 46 7.63 -7.00 -13.00
N GLY A 47 6.61 -7.85 -13.09
CA GLY A 47 6.76 -9.28 -13.32
C GLY A 47 7.41 -10.03 -12.17
N ILE A 48 7.51 -9.43 -10.99
CA ILE A 48 8.11 -10.00 -9.78
C ILE A 48 7.19 -9.72 -8.58
N PRO A 49 7.33 -10.47 -7.48
CA PRO A 49 6.55 -10.20 -6.28
C PRO A 49 6.81 -8.79 -5.75
N ILE A 50 5.74 -8.09 -5.43
CA ILE A 50 5.78 -6.76 -4.79
C ILE A 50 5.24 -6.91 -3.38
N ARG A 51 6.01 -6.47 -2.39
CA ARG A 51 5.61 -6.58 -0.98
C ARG A 51 5.05 -5.25 -0.49
N ILE A 52 4.00 -5.35 0.32
CA ILE A 52 3.42 -4.20 1.02
C ILE A 52 4.11 -4.09 2.38
N ASN A 53 4.87 -3.01 2.59
CA ASN A 53 5.52 -2.74 3.87
C ASN A 53 4.54 -2.12 4.86
N SER A 54 3.63 -1.29 4.38
CA SER A 54 2.57 -0.69 5.18
C SER A 54 1.38 -0.41 4.28
N GLY A 55 0.22 -0.94 4.64
CA GLY A 55 -1.04 -0.70 3.94
C GLY A 55 -1.99 0.09 4.82
N PHE A 56 -3.18 -0.46 5.08
CA PHE A 56 -4.16 0.17 5.96
C PHE A 56 -3.64 0.29 7.39
N ARG A 57 -3.93 1.42 8.03
CA ARG A 57 -3.66 1.66 9.45
C ARG A 57 -4.95 2.13 10.13
N SER A 58 -5.42 1.39 11.13
CA SER A 58 -6.44 1.90 12.04
C SER A 58 -5.88 3.10 12.81
N ALA A 59 -6.74 3.87 13.45
CA ALA A 59 -6.28 5.02 14.25
C ALA A 59 -5.26 4.62 15.32
N ARG A 60 -5.46 3.46 15.95
CA ARG A 60 -4.53 2.94 16.97
C ARG A 60 -3.17 2.57 16.38
N VAL A 61 -3.16 1.88 15.24
CA VAL A 61 -1.93 1.51 14.56
C VAL A 61 -1.20 2.75 14.08
N ASN A 62 -1.92 3.71 13.51
CA ASN A 62 -1.33 4.95 13.05
C ASN A 62 -0.67 5.73 14.20
N ALA A 63 -1.30 5.79 15.35
CA ALA A 63 -0.73 6.43 16.53
C ALA A 63 0.53 5.70 17.00
N ALA A 64 0.52 4.36 16.98
CA ALA A 64 1.66 3.54 17.42
C ALA A 64 2.89 3.75 16.56
N VAL A 65 2.73 4.04 15.26
CA VAL A 65 3.85 4.29 14.33
C VAL A 65 4.18 5.79 14.19
N GLY A 66 3.48 6.66 14.90
CA GLY A 66 3.72 8.10 14.84
C GLY A 66 3.23 8.75 13.56
N GLY A 67 2.24 8.17 12.89
CA GLY A 67 1.70 8.71 11.65
C GLY A 67 0.81 9.93 11.86
N SER A 68 0.61 10.69 10.78
CA SER A 68 -0.30 11.83 10.77
C SER A 68 -1.75 11.38 10.95
N LYS A 69 -2.55 12.14 11.69
CA LYS A 69 -3.98 11.87 11.86
C LYS A 69 -4.76 11.94 10.54
N THR A 70 -4.21 12.64 9.54
CA THR A 70 -4.81 12.78 8.21
C THR A 70 -4.19 11.84 7.18
N SER A 71 -3.43 10.84 7.62
CA SER A 71 -2.75 9.90 6.73
C SER A 71 -3.74 9.17 5.82
N GLN A 72 -3.40 9.05 4.54
CA GLN A 72 -4.15 8.26 3.57
C GLN A 72 -4.14 6.77 3.89
N HIS A 73 -3.15 6.27 4.66
CA HIS A 73 -3.14 4.90 5.16
C HIS A 73 -4.35 4.59 6.03
N CYS A 74 -4.84 5.56 6.80
CA CYS A 74 -6.02 5.41 7.66
C CYS A 74 -7.33 5.32 6.87
N LYS A 75 -7.29 5.68 5.59
CA LYS A 75 -8.47 5.65 4.71
C LYS A 75 -8.48 4.44 3.77
N GLY A 76 -7.44 3.62 3.78
CA GLY A 76 -7.27 2.54 2.82
C GLY A 76 -6.86 3.02 1.43
N GLU A 77 -6.31 4.22 1.32
CA GLU A 77 -5.99 4.88 0.05
C GLU A 77 -4.49 4.95 -0.24
N ALA A 78 -3.66 4.36 0.61
CA ALA A 78 -2.21 4.40 0.44
C ALA A 78 -1.57 3.08 0.85
N ALA A 79 -0.44 2.79 0.23
CA ALA A 79 0.40 1.65 0.60
C ALA A 79 1.86 1.99 0.31
N ASP A 80 2.75 1.51 1.18
CA ASP A 80 4.19 1.59 0.98
C ASP A 80 4.65 0.25 0.41
N LEU A 81 5.26 0.27 -0.75
CA LEU A 81 5.60 -0.91 -1.52
C LEU A 81 7.11 -1.09 -1.61
N THR A 82 7.55 -2.35 -1.77
CA THR A 82 8.93 -2.63 -2.14
C THR A 82 9.00 -3.75 -3.17
N ALA A 83 9.87 -3.58 -4.16
CA ALA A 83 10.21 -4.60 -5.14
C ALA A 83 11.48 -5.37 -4.74
N GLY A 84 12.03 -5.10 -3.54
CA GLY A 84 13.14 -5.83 -2.96
C GLY A 84 14.48 -5.11 -3.01
N THR A 85 14.71 -4.24 -3.98
CA THR A 85 15.96 -3.48 -4.09
C THR A 85 15.67 -2.02 -4.40
N ARG A 86 16.64 -1.15 -4.13
CA ARG A 86 16.53 0.27 -4.42
C ARG A 86 16.33 0.53 -5.92
N THR A 87 17.08 -0.17 -6.77
CA THR A 87 16.98 -0.02 -8.23
C THR A 87 15.59 -0.42 -8.73
N LEU A 88 15.07 -1.56 -8.29
CA LEU A 88 13.74 -2.02 -8.67
C LEU A 88 12.66 -1.10 -8.13
N ASN A 89 12.81 -0.58 -6.92
CA ASN A 89 11.86 0.36 -6.34
C ASN A 89 11.81 1.67 -7.14
N LYS A 90 12.94 2.15 -7.62
CA LYS A 90 13.00 3.33 -8.48
C LYS A 90 12.19 3.10 -9.76
N ILE A 91 12.41 1.98 -10.41
CA ILE A 91 11.68 1.61 -11.64
C ILE A 91 10.18 1.54 -11.37
N MET A 92 9.80 0.91 -10.26
CA MET A 92 8.40 0.75 -9.85
C MET A 92 7.71 2.09 -9.64
N TYR A 93 8.31 2.98 -8.85
CA TYR A 93 7.71 4.28 -8.55
C TYR A 93 7.68 5.20 -9.76
N GLU A 94 8.69 5.13 -10.63
CA GLU A 94 8.66 5.88 -11.89
C GLU A 94 7.53 5.39 -12.80
N PHE A 95 7.28 4.08 -12.85
CA PHE A 95 6.14 3.52 -13.59
C PHE A 95 4.81 4.05 -13.05
N ILE A 96 4.62 4.04 -11.73
CA ILE A 96 3.40 4.56 -11.12
C ILE A 96 3.20 6.02 -11.46
N ARG A 97 4.24 6.82 -11.28
CA ARG A 97 4.21 8.26 -11.55
C ARG A 97 3.79 8.57 -12.98
N ASP A 98 4.32 7.81 -13.93
CA ASP A 98 4.20 8.14 -15.35
C ASP A 98 2.96 7.50 -16.01
N ASN A 99 2.39 6.44 -15.45
CA ASN A 99 1.40 5.63 -16.14
C ASN A 99 0.08 5.41 -15.38
N LEU A 100 0.03 5.67 -14.09
CA LEU A 100 -1.13 5.36 -13.27
C LEU A 100 -1.76 6.62 -12.68
N VAL A 101 -3.09 6.57 -12.51
CA VAL A 101 -3.82 7.63 -11.80
C VAL A 101 -3.85 7.26 -10.33
N TYR A 102 -3.39 8.18 -9.47
CA TYR A 102 -3.31 7.96 -8.02
C TYR A 102 -3.60 9.26 -7.28
N ASP A 103 -4.16 9.15 -6.07
CA ASP A 103 -4.40 10.30 -5.22
C ASP A 103 -3.13 10.73 -4.50
N GLN A 104 -2.33 9.75 -4.07
CA GLN A 104 -1.07 10.00 -3.40
C GLN A 104 -0.06 8.91 -3.74
N LEU A 105 1.09 9.31 -4.28
CA LEU A 105 2.23 8.43 -4.45
C LEU A 105 3.17 8.62 -3.26
N ILE A 106 3.35 7.55 -2.49
CA ILE A 106 4.23 7.58 -1.31
C ILE A 106 5.60 7.03 -1.69
N ASN A 107 6.59 7.90 -1.70
CA ASN A 107 7.98 7.56 -1.96
C ASN A 107 8.83 8.05 -0.79
N GLU A 108 8.49 7.58 0.40
CA GLU A 108 9.09 8.03 1.66
C GLU A 108 10.53 7.57 1.83
N TYR A 109 10.92 6.52 1.12
CA TYR A 109 12.18 5.84 1.34
C TYR A 109 13.20 6.11 0.25
N ASN A 110 12.98 7.08 -0.63
CA ASN A 110 13.89 7.39 -1.73
C ASN A 110 14.27 6.12 -2.52
N TYR A 111 13.26 5.33 -2.86
CA TYR A 111 13.40 4.07 -3.60
C TYR A 111 14.07 2.94 -2.81
N GLN A 112 14.04 3.04 -1.52
CA GLN A 112 14.58 1.98 -0.65
C GLN A 112 13.67 0.78 -0.56
#